data_25ee9d67cb7e6c8980c3e0ce2665c222
#
_entry.id   25ee9d67cb7e6c8980c3e0ce2665c222
#
_cell.length_a   1.000
_cell.length_b   1.000
_cell.length_c   1.000
_cell.angle_alpha   90.00
_cell.angle_beta   90.00
_cell.angle_gamma   90.00
#
_symmetry.space_group_name_H-M   'P 1'
#
loop_
_entity.id
_entity.type
_entity.pdbx_description
1 polymer ?
#
loop_
_entity_poly.entity_id
_entity_poly.type
_entity_poly.pdbx_seq_one_letter_code
_entity_poly.pdbx_strand_id
1 'polypeptide(L)'
;MDTVTEARLAVAMAQLGGIGIMHKNLSAEQQAAEVARVKKFESGVIRDPITVKPDTTIREVLALTRARNISGVPVVDESGQLTGIVTRRDMRFETELDDPVRHIMTKKDKLVTVGEGASDDEVLDLLHRHRIEKVLVVNDEFALRGLITVKDIQKKSDNPNAAYDSSERLLCGAAVGVGGDTEQ
;
A
#
# COMPACT_ATOMS: atom_id res chain seq x y z
N MET A 1 -9.93 29.90 8.03
CA MET A 1 -9.45 28.79 7.23
C MET A 1 -10.04 27.44 7.70
N ASP A 2 -11.36 27.40 7.89
CA ASP A 2 -11.98 26.28 8.60
C ASP A 2 -12.34 25.07 7.72
N THR A 3 -12.04 25.09 6.40
CA THR A 3 -12.49 24.05 5.46
C THR A 3 -11.55 23.85 4.27
N VAL A 4 -10.33 24.41 4.27
CA VAL A 4 -9.48 24.46 3.07
C VAL A 4 -8.56 23.25 2.96
N THR A 5 -7.96 22.81 4.08
CA THR A 5 -6.97 21.74 4.04
C THR A 5 -7.59 20.40 4.38
N GLU A 6 -7.78 19.61 3.34
CA GLU A 6 -8.15 18.21 3.39
C GLU A 6 -7.02 17.35 2.76
N ALA A 7 -7.20 16.05 2.64
CA ALA A 7 -6.15 15.13 2.18
C ALA A 7 -5.48 15.58 0.88
N ARG A 8 -6.24 16.03 -0.12
CA ARG A 8 -5.69 16.41 -1.43
C ARG A 8 -4.71 17.58 -1.33
N LEU A 9 -5.06 18.61 -0.57
CA LEU A 9 -4.17 19.76 -0.38
C LEU A 9 -2.98 19.39 0.50
N ALA A 10 -3.20 18.61 1.58
CA ALA A 10 -2.13 18.17 2.45
C ALA A 10 -1.09 17.30 1.72
N VAL A 11 -1.52 16.43 0.80
CA VAL A 11 -0.63 15.68 -0.09
C VAL A 11 0.22 16.64 -0.93
N ALA A 12 -0.40 17.59 -1.64
CA ALA A 12 0.32 18.53 -2.48
C ALA A 12 1.35 19.37 -1.68
N MET A 13 0.99 19.79 -0.46
CA MET A 13 1.91 20.51 0.42
C MET A 13 3.08 19.65 0.86
N ALA A 14 2.83 18.39 1.26
CA ALA A 14 3.87 17.47 1.67
C ALA A 14 4.81 17.11 0.51
N GLN A 15 4.30 16.92 -0.70
CA GLN A 15 5.11 16.71 -1.92
C GLN A 15 6.06 17.84 -2.23
N LEU A 16 5.70 19.08 -1.88
CA LEU A 16 6.52 20.28 -2.01
C LEU A 16 7.45 20.54 -0.80
N GLY A 17 7.55 19.62 0.14
CA GLY A 17 8.41 19.75 1.32
C GLY A 17 7.76 20.48 2.50
N GLY A 18 6.46 20.77 2.43
CA GLY A 18 5.71 21.44 3.50
C GLY A 18 4.90 20.46 4.35
N ILE A 19 4.01 21.00 5.18
CA ILE A 19 3.06 20.22 6.00
C ILE A 19 1.66 20.80 5.85
N GLY A 20 0.70 19.95 5.48
CA GLY A 20 -0.72 20.29 5.49
C GLY A 20 -1.35 19.96 6.84
N ILE A 21 -2.04 20.94 7.43
CA ILE A 21 -2.76 20.74 8.71
C ILE A 21 -4.25 20.59 8.39
N MET A 22 -4.80 19.40 8.63
CA MET A 22 -6.23 19.12 8.48
C MET A 22 -7.04 20.02 9.41
N HIS A 23 -8.10 20.63 8.88
CA HIS A 23 -8.94 21.52 9.70
C HIS A 23 -9.78 20.72 10.72
N LYS A 24 -10.18 21.38 11.81
CA LYS A 24 -10.96 20.77 12.90
C LYS A 24 -12.48 20.69 12.61
N ASN A 25 -12.94 21.25 11.50
CA ASN A 25 -14.38 21.27 11.14
C ASN A 25 -14.79 19.97 10.45
N LEU A 26 -14.42 18.86 11.03
CA LEU A 26 -14.71 17.48 10.64
C LEU A 26 -15.00 16.68 11.90
N SER A 27 -15.78 15.60 11.81
CA SER A 27 -15.84 14.65 12.93
C SER A 27 -14.47 13.97 13.10
N ALA A 28 -14.21 13.38 14.27
CA ALA A 28 -12.95 12.67 14.54
C ALA A 28 -12.71 11.56 13.50
N GLU A 29 -13.77 10.81 13.15
CA GLU A 29 -13.69 9.75 12.14
C GLU A 29 -13.40 10.30 10.73
N GLN A 30 -14.03 11.41 10.36
CA GLN A 30 -13.79 12.06 9.08
C GLN A 30 -12.36 12.60 8.99
N GLN A 31 -11.89 13.27 10.05
CA GLN A 31 -10.52 13.79 10.10
C GLN A 31 -9.50 12.64 10.05
N ALA A 32 -9.70 11.57 10.81
CA ALA A 32 -8.86 10.37 10.76
C ALA A 32 -8.85 9.73 9.37
N ALA A 33 -10.00 9.69 8.65
CA ALA A 33 -10.09 9.19 7.29
C ALA A 33 -9.27 10.05 6.31
N GLU A 34 -9.31 11.38 6.44
CA GLU A 34 -8.49 12.29 5.62
C GLU A 34 -6.98 12.11 5.90
N VAL A 35 -6.58 12.02 7.17
CA VAL A 35 -5.20 11.70 7.55
C VAL A 35 -4.76 10.35 6.96
N ALA A 36 -5.59 9.32 7.06
CA ALA A 36 -5.31 8.00 6.51
C ALA A 36 -5.13 8.04 4.97
N ARG A 37 -5.86 8.90 4.25
CA ARG A 37 -5.67 9.11 2.81
C ARG A 37 -4.30 9.68 2.50
N VAL A 38 -3.84 10.69 3.26
CA VAL A 38 -2.49 11.25 3.09
C VAL A 38 -1.43 10.20 3.37
N LYS A 39 -1.55 9.47 4.48
CA LYS A 39 -0.59 8.44 4.88
C LYS A 39 -0.51 7.25 3.90
N LYS A 40 -1.58 6.98 3.15
CA LYS A 40 -1.61 5.94 2.10
C LYS A 40 -1.16 6.44 0.73
N PHE A 41 -1.00 7.74 0.53
CA PHE A 41 -0.79 8.29 -0.80
C PHE A 41 0.59 7.96 -1.38
N GLU A 42 1.63 8.00 -0.58
CA GLU A 42 3.01 7.72 -0.96
C GLU A 42 3.75 6.98 0.17
N SER A 43 3.42 5.75 0.40
CA SER A 43 4.29 4.90 1.19
C SER A 43 5.17 4.10 0.21
N GLY A 44 6.49 4.36 0.20
CA GLY A 44 7.42 3.64 -0.69
C GLY A 44 7.37 2.14 -0.49
N VAL A 45 7.13 1.70 0.74
CA VAL A 45 6.82 0.30 1.09
C VAL A 45 5.42 0.27 1.68
N ILE A 46 4.50 -0.42 1.03
CA ILE A 46 3.19 -0.71 1.63
C ILE A 46 3.44 -1.73 2.74
N ARG A 47 3.58 -1.24 3.98
CA ARG A 47 3.63 -2.08 5.17
C ARG A 47 2.22 -2.62 5.43
N ASP A 48 2.12 -3.88 5.83
CA ASP A 48 0.84 -4.58 6.01
C ASP A 48 -0.06 -4.57 4.75
N PRO A 49 0.43 -5.11 3.62
CA PRO A 49 -0.40 -5.23 2.43
C PRO A 49 -1.61 -6.13 2.70
N ILE A 50 -2.72 -5.82 2.05
CA ILE A 50 -3.90 -6.69 2.10
C ILE A 50 -3.51 -8.05 1.51
N THR A 51 -3.75 -9.12 2.25
CA THR A 51 -3.44 -10.50 1.88
C THR A 51 -4.69 -11.34 1.78
N VAL A 52 -4.59 -12.48 1.10
CA VAL A 52 -5.61 -13.51 1.05
C VAL A 52 -5.01 -14.88 1.33
N LYS A 53 -5.85 -15.87 1.62
CA LYS A 53 -5.44 -17.26 1.81
C LYS A 53 -5.44 -18.01 0.49
N PRO A 54 -4.67 -19.12 0.35
CA PRO A 54 -4.62 -19.89 -0.88
C PRO A 54 -5.99 -20.45 -1.31
N ASP A 55 -6.88 -20.69 -0.36
CA ASP A 55 -8.23 -21.23 -0.59
C ASP A 55 -9.30 -20.14 -0.84
N THR A 56 -8.94 -18.87 -0.76
CA THR A 56 -9.84 -17.76 -1.12
C THR A 56 -10.24 -17.89 -2.60
N THR A 57 -11.52 -17.68 -2.91
CA THR A 57 -12.01 -17.81 -4.28
C THR A 57 -11.57 -16.64 -5.15
N ILE A 58 -11.44 -16.90 -6.45
CA ILE A 58 -11.11 -15.86 -7.45
C ILE A 58 -12.16 -14.74 -7.41
N ARG A 59 -13.43 -15.08 -7.21
CA ARG A 59 -14.55 -14.12 -7.05
C ARG A 59 -14.31 -13.14 -5.90
N GLU A 60 -13.95 -13.65 -4.73
CA GLU A 60 -13.66 -12.83 -3.55
C GLU A 60 -12.47 -11.90 -3.78
N VAL A 61 -11.39 -12.41 -4.40
CA VAL A 61 -10.21 -11.59 -4.71
C VAL A 61 -10.53 -10.53 -5.75
N LEU A 62 -11.36 -10.83 -6.76
CA LEU A 62 -11.83 -9.83 -7.73
C LEU A 62 -12.66 -8.73 -7.05
N ALA A 63 -13.57 -9.08 -6.13
CA ALA A 63 -14.35 -8.11 -5.37
C ALA A 63 -13.42 -7.24 -4.50
N LEU A 64 -12.46 -7.86 -3.80
CA LEU A 64 -11.48 -7.17 -2.97
C LEU A 64 -10.62 -6.19 -3.78
N THR A 65 -10.09 -6.62 -4.93
CA THR A 65 -9.24 -5.78 -5.78
C THR A 65 -10.00 -4.59 -6.36
N ARG A 66 -11.29 -4.76 -6.67
CA ARG A 66 -12.17 -3.66 -7.12
C ARG A 66 -12.48 -2.69 -5.98
N ALA A 67 -12.91 -3.20 -4.83
CA ALA A 67 -13.28 -2.39 -3.67
C ALA A 67 -12.12 -1.56 -3.13
N ARG A 68 -10.89 -2.09 -3.17
CA ARG A 68 -9.67 -1.46 -2.64
C ARG A 68 -8.83 -0.77 -3.72
N ASN A 69 -9.24 -0.85 -4.99
CA ASN A 69 -8.52 -0.34 -6.16
C ASN A 69 -7.04 -0.78 -6.19
N ILE A 70 -6.79 -2.06 -5.91
CA ILE A 70 -5.47 -2.69 -5.96
C ILE A 70 -5.38 -3.66 -7.14
N SER A 71 -4.17 -3.88 -7.67
CA SER A 71 -3.95 -4.69 -8.87
C SER A 71 -3.25 -6.02 -8.60
N GLY A 72 -2.89 -6.30 -7.37
CA GLY A 72 -2.26 -7.55 -6.96
C GLY A 72 -2.35 -7.74 -5.46
N VAL A 73 -2.51 -8.97 -5.04
CA VAL A 73 -2.73 -9.36 -3.64
C VAL A 73 -1.77 -10.49 -3.29
N PRO A 74 -0.89 -10.32 -2.30
CA PRO A 74 -0.07 -11.41 -1.78
C PRO A 74 -0.94 -12.50 -1.16
N VAL A 75 -0.54 -13.76 -1.37
CA VAL A 75 -1.19 -14.93 -0.81
C VAL A 75 -0.32 -15.48 0.31
N VAL A 76 -0.88 -15.60 1.50
CA VAL A 76 -0.19 -16.07 2.70
C VAL A 76 -0.92 -17.27 3.31
N ASP A 77 -0.16 -18.19 3.91
CA ASP A 77 -0.73 -19.33 4.63
C ASP A 77 -1.25 -18.94 6.04
N GLU A 78 -1.68 -19.94 6.81
CA GLU A 78 -2.19 -19.72 8.16
C GLU A 78 -1.14 -19.18 9.14
N SER A 79 0.15 -19.42 8.86
CA SER A 79 1.27 -18.92 9.67
C SER A 79 1.71 -17.51 9.27
N GLY A 80 1.12 -16.91 8.21
CA GLY A 80 1.50 -15.62 7.65
C GLY A 80 2.70 -15.67 6.71
N GLN A 81 3.18 -16.87 6.35
CA GLN A 81 4.25 -17.01 5.37
C GLN A 81 3.74 -16.80 3.94
N LEU A 82 4.57 -16.17 3.13
CA LEU A 82 4.26 -15.86 1.75
C LEU A 82 4.27 -17.15 0.90
N THR A 83 3.16 -17.48 0.26
CA THR A 83 3.01 -18.64 -0.63
C THR A 83 2.89 -18.28 -2.10
N GLY A 84 2.46 -17.06 -2.41
CA GLY A 84 2.29 -16.59 -3.78
C GLY A 84 1.83 -15.14 -3.89
N ILE A 85 1.55 -14.73 -5.11
CA ILE A 85 0.86 -13.48 -5.43
C ILE A 85 -0.16 -13.74 -6.53
N VAL A 86 -1.34 -13.12 -6.42
CA VAL A 86 -2.35 -13.11 -7.48
C VAL A 86 -2.56 -11.67 -7.97
N THR A 87 -2.58 -11.47 -9.27
CA THR A 87 -2.72 -10.17 -9.90
C THR A 87 -3.96 -10.11 -10.80
N ARG A 88 -4.35 -8.89 -11.23
CA ARG A 88 -5.42 -8.73 -12.23
C ARG A 88 -5.12 -9.46 -13.54
N ARG A 89 -3.85 -9.65 -13.89
CA ARG A 89 -3.44 -10.38 -15.09
C ARG A 89 -3.81 -11.84 -14.98
N ASP A 90 -3.56 -12.46 -13.82
CA ASP A 90 -3.84 -13.88 -13.57
C ASP A 90 -5.34 -14.18 -13.61
N MET A 91 -6.15 -13.23 -13.12
CA MET A 91 -7.61 -13.36 -13.05
C MET A 91 -8.36 -12.93 -14.33
N ARG A 92 -7.67 -12.34 -15.32
CA ARG A 92 -8.33 -11.65 -16.44
C ARG A 92 -9.20 -12.54 -17.29
N PHE A 93 -8.79 -13.78 -17.49
CA PHE A 93 -9.42 -14.73 -18.40
C PHE A 93 -10.04 -15.92 -17.66
N GLU A 94 -10.10 -15.88 -16.33
CA GLU A 94 -10.66 -16.95 -15.53
C GLU A 94 -12.18 -16.95 -15.61
N THR A 95 -12.74 -18.13 -15.89
CA THR A 95 -14.19 -18.37 -16.00
C THR A 95 -14.73 -19.05 -14.75
N GLU A 96 -13.92 -19.91 -14.12
CA GLU A 96 -14.27 -20.66 -12.90
C GLU A 96 -13.97 -19.79 -11.66
N LEU A 97 -14.84 -18.80 -11.41
CA LEU A 97 -14.61 -17.81 -10.36
C LEU A 97 -14.71 -18.36 -8.93
N ASP A 98 -15.27 -19.51 -8.75
CA ASP A 98 -15.41 -20.17 -7.45
C ASP A 98 -14.19 -21.06 -7.12
N ASP A 99 -13.27 -21.19 -8.06
CA ASP A 99 -12.00 -21.85 -7.85
C ASP A 99 -11.08 -21.07 -6.90
N PRO A 100 -10.25 -21.77 -6.09
CA PRO A 100 -9.31 -21.14 -5.18
C PRO A 100 -8.13 -20.51 -5.92
N VAL A 101 -7.64 -19.34 -5.42
CA VAL A 101 -6.55 -18.59 -6.06
C VAL A 101 -5.23 -19.34 -6.13
N ARG A 102 -5.02 -20.39 -5.34
CA ARG A 102 -3.82 -21.25 -5.44
C ARG A 102 -3.63 -21.90 -6.82
N HIS A 103 -4.70 -22.03 -7.61
CA HIS A 103 -4.62 -22.60 -8.96
C HIS A 103 -4.02 -21.64 -9.97
N ILE A 104 -4.22 -20.33 -9.79
CA ILE A 104 -3.83 -19.29 -10.76
C ILE A 104 -2.71 -18.38 -10.26
N MET A 105 -2.40 -18.35 -8.96
CA MET A 105 -1.38 -17.47 -8.38
C MET A 105 0.03 -17.80 -8.90
N THR A 106 0.89 -16.80 -8.98
CA THR A 106 2.33 -17.01 -9.09
C THR A 106 2.85 -17.59 -7.78
N LYS A 107 3.36 -18.81 -7.82
CA LYS A 107 3.80 -19.57 -6.64
C LYS A 107 5.16 -19.11 -6.11
N LYS A 108 5.46 -19.47 -4.86
CA LYS A 108 6.66 -19.11 -4.10
C LYS A 108 7.97 -19.24 -4.89
N ASP A 109 8.15 -20.31 -5.63
CA ASP A 109 9.34 -20.63 -6.44
C ASP A 109 9.60 -19.64 -7.58
N LYS A 110 8.57 -18.90 -8.00
CA LYS A 110 8.63 -17.91 -9.08
C LYS A 110 8.48 -16.47 -8.59
N LEU A 111 8.38 -16.26 -7.28
CA LEU A 111 8.26 -14.91 -6.73
C LEU A 111 9.59 -14.17 -6.81
N VAL A 112 9.50 -12.90 -7.15
CA VAL A 112 10.61 -11.96 -7.00
C VAL A 112 10.39 -11.22 -5.69
N THR A 113 11.34 -11.39 -4.77
CA THR A 113 11.27 -10.83 -3.42
C THR A 113 12.56 -10.09 -3.07
N VAL A 114 12.48 -9.18 -2.14
CA VAL A 114 13.62 -8.50 -1.51
C VAL A 114 13.55 -8.61 0.00
N GLY A 115 14.68 -8.46 0.67
CA GLY A 115 14.74 -8.36 2.13
C GLY A 115 14.30 -6.98 2.62
N GLU A 116 14.07 -6.89 3.94
CA GLU A 116 13.86 -5.59 4.60
C GLU A 116 15.12 -4.74 4.46
N GLY A 117 14.97 -3.49 4.00
CA GLY A 117 16.11 -2.57 3.79
C GLY A 117 16.73 -2.59 2.39
N ALA A 118 16.16 -3.31 1.44
CA ALA A 118 16.59 -3.24 0.04
C ALA A 118 16.49 -1.79 -0.47
N SER A 119 17.48 -1.35 -1.25
CA SER A 119 17.50 0.00 -1.83
C SER A 119 16.48 0.15 -2.97
N ASP A 120 16.03 1.39 -3.20
CA ASP A 120 15.13 1.68 -4.32
C ASP A 120 15.76 1.27 -5.68
N ASP A 121 17.08 1.42 -5.84
CA ASP A 121 17.80 1.03 -7.07
C ASP A 121 17.78 -0.51 -7.28
N GLU A 122 18.00 -1.28 -6.22
CA GLU A 122 17.91 -2.74 -6.27
C GLU A 122 16.50 -3.20 -6.65
N VAL A 123 15.48 -2.60 -6.05
CA VAL A 123 14.09 -2.90 -6.37
C VAL A 123 13.75 -2.54 -7.81
N LEU A 124 14.18 -1.36 -8.29
CA LEU A 124 13.98 -0.94 -9.69
C LEU A 124 14.63 -1.90 -10.68
N ASP A 125 15.86 -2.35 -10.40
CA ASP A 125 16.56 -3.31 -11.26
C ASP A 125 15.79 -4.65 -11.36
N LEU A 126 15.26 -5.15 -10.24
CA LEU A 126 14.43 -6.34 -10.21
C LEU A 126 13.13 -6.17 -10.97
N LEU A 127 12.42 -5.04 -10.76
CA LEU A 127 11.18 -4.73 -11.47
C LEU A 127 11.40 -4.69 -12.98
N HIS A 128 12.49 -4.05 -13.43
CA HIS A 128 12.86 -3.93 -14.83
C HIS A 128 13.28 -5.29 -15.43
N ARG A 129 14.17 -6.00 -14.76
CA ARG A 129 14.72 -7.29 -15.20
C ARG A 129 13.64 -8.35 -15.37
N HIS A 130 12.70 -8.42 -14.41
CA HIS A 130 11.61 -9.39 -14.43
C HIS A 130 10.34 -8.89 -15.12
N ARG A 131 10.30 -7.61 -15.57
CA ARG A 131 9.14 -6.96 -16.19
C ARG A 131 7.87 -7.07 -15.35
N ILE A 132 8.03 -6.86 -14.05
CA ILE A 132 6.95 -6.88 -13.05
C ILE A 132 6.72 -5.47 -12.50
N GLU A 133 5.52 -5.24 -11.94
CA GLU A 133 5.14 -3.94 -11.37
C GLU A 133 5.27 -3.91 -9.85
N LYS A 134 5.53 -5.06 -9.24
CA LYS A 134 5.53 -5.23 -7.78
C LYS A 134 6.60 -6.21 -7.33
N VAL A 135 7.26 -5.86 -6.22
CA VAL A 135 8.19 -6.73 -5.51
C VAL A 135 7.68 -6.90 -4.08
N LEU A 136 7.74 -8.12 -3.58
CA LEU A 136 7.33 -8.44 -2.23
C LEU A 136 8.54 -8.32 -1.29
N VAL A 137 8.34 -7.67 -0.15
CA VAL A 137 9.35 -7.56 0.89
C VAL A 137 9.12 -8.68 1.91
N VAL A 138 10.14 -9.45 2.19
CA VAL A 138 10.09 -10.57 3.13
C VAL A 138 11.23 -10.48 4.15
N ASN A 139 11.03 -11.10 5.31
CA ASN A 139 12.10 -11.31 6.28
C ASN A 139 12.85 -12.62 6.01
N ASP A 140 13.84 -12.94 6.85
CA ASP A 140 14.66 -14.15 6.75
C ASP A 140 13.86 -15.45 6.83
N GLU A 141 12.69 -15.42 7.47
CA GLU A 141 11.77 -16.56 7.59
C GLU A 141 10.78 -16.65 6.42
N PHE A 142 10.94 -15.79 5.39
CA PHE A 142 10.04 -15.65 4.26
C PHE A 142 8.60 -15.21 4.64
N ALA A 143 8.45 -14.55 5.78
CA ALA A 143 7.19 -13.90 6.15
C ALA A 143 7.06 -12.57 5.42
N LEU A 144 5.85 -12.27 4.93
CA LEU A 144 5.55 -11.03 4.22
C LEU A 144 5.68 -9.83 5.16
N ARG A 145 6.47 -8.84 4.76
CA ARG A 145 6.68 -7.57 5.48
C ARG A 145 6.16 -6.36 4.73
N GLY A 146 6.05 -6.48 3.42
CA GLY A 146 5.58 -5.37 2.62
C GLY A 146 5.46 -5.67 1.14
N LEU A 147 5.07 -4.65 0.42
CA LEU A 147 4.94 -4.64 -1.03
C LEU A 147 5.44 -3.30 -1.57
N ILE A 148 6.33 -3.32 -2.55
CA ILE A 148 6.83 -2.14 -3.25
C ILE A 148 6.32 -2.18 -4.69
N THR A 149 5.87 -1.05 -5.22
CA THR A 149 5.44 -0.95 -6.62
C THR A 149 6.29 0.06 -7.39
N VAL A 150 6.37 -0.09 -8.71
CA VAL A 150 7.02 0.89 -9.61
C VAL A 150 6.49 2.31 -9.35
N LYS A 151 5.17 2.43 -9.11
CA LYS A 151 4.54 3.74 -8.88
C LYS A 151 5.04 4.43 -7.62
N ASP A 152 5.34 3.65 -6.57
CA ASP A 152 5.80 4.22 -5.31
C ASP A 152 7.22 4.77 -5.45
N ILE A 153 8.10 4.07 -6.18
CA ILE A 153 9.46 4.54 -6.46
C ILE A 153 9.43 5.75 -7.41
N GLN A 154 8.60 5.71 -8.47
CA GLN A 154 8.46 6.84 -9.38
C GLN A 154 8.02 8.12 -8.67
N LYS A 155 7.04 8.02 -7.75
CA LYS A 155 6.58 9.17 -6.96
C LYS A 155 7.67 9.79 -6.09
N LYS A 156 8.54 8.99 -5.49
CA LYS A 156 9.72 9.49 -4.75
C LYS A 156 10.65 10.28 -5.67
N SER A 157 10.89 9.76 -6.89
CA SER A 157 11.71 10.45 -7.89
C SER A 157 11.07 11.75 -8.40
N ASP A 158 9.75 11.76 -8.59
CA ASP A 158 9.01 12.93 -9.06
C ASP A 158 8.94 14.04 -8.00
N ASN A 159 9.05 13.70 -6.71
CA ASN A 159 8.94 14.62 -5.58
C ASN A 159 10.15 14.51 -4.62
N PRO A 160 11.36 14.88 -5.05
CA PRO A 160 12.59 14.68 -4.27
C PRO A 160 12.63 15.50 -2.96
N ASN A 161 11.81 16.53 -2.86
CA ASN A 161 11.74 17.40 -1.68
C ASN A 161 10.57 17.03 -0.75
N ALA A 162 9.84 15.94 -1.01
CA ALA A 162 8.66 15.61 -0.24
C ALA A 162 8.97 15.38 1.26
N ALA A 163 8.09 15.90 2.10
CA ALA A 163 8.21 15.78 3.56
C ALA A 163 7.62 14.45 4.03
N TYR A 164 8.45 13.59 4.62
CA TYR A 164 8.06 12.28 5.13
C TYR A 164 8.18 12.18 6.66
N ASP A 165 7.37 11.31 7.24
CA ASP A 165 7.52 10.89 8.64
C ASP A 165 8.56 9.74 8.77
N SER A 166 8.85 9.33 10.01
CA SER A 166 9.78 8.24 10.32
C SER A 166 9.40 6.88 9.73
N SER A 167 8.18 6.75 9.21
CA SER A 167 7.66 5.54 8.55
C SER A 167 7.59 5.70 7.03
N GLU A 168 8.31 6.70 6.45
CA GLU A 168 8.35 7.02 5.03
C GLU A 168 6.98 7.34 4.40
N ARG A 169 6.05 7.89 5.20
CA ARG A 169 4.74 8.33 4.73
C ARG A 169 4.70 9.87 4.70
N LEU A 170 3.94 10.43 3.77
CA LEU A 170 3.80 11.90 3.68
C LEU A 170 3.41 12.52 5.03
N LEU A 171 4.09 13.62 5.37
CA LEU A 171 3.89 14.34 6.61
C LEU A 171 2.59 15.15 6.55
N CYS A 172 1.75 15.03 7.56
CA CYS A 172 0.58 15.86 7.74
C CYS A 172 0.28 16.05 9.22
N GLY A 173 -0.42 17.10 9.55
CA GLY A 173 -0.95 17.34 10.91
C GLY A 173 -2.47 17.38 10.92
N ALA A 174 -3.05 17.33 12.10
CA ALA A 174 -4.48 17.51 12.34
C ALA A 174 -4.69 18.55 13.44
N ALA A 175 -5.56 19.51 13.19
CA ALA A 175 -5.96 20.50 14.19
C ALA A 175 -7.00 19.88 15.12
N VAL A 176 -6.70 19.85 16.42
CA VAL A 176 -7.61 19.34 17.45
C VAL A 176 -8.08 20.48 18.37
N GLY A 177 -9.28 20.34 18.93
CA GLY A 177 -9.79 21.29 19.93
C GLY A 177 -9.11 21.08 21.28
N VAL A 178 -9.27 22.04 22.17
CA VAL A 178 -8.80 21.96 23.58
C VAL A 178 -9.95 21.63 24.54
N GLY A 179 -10.96 20.91 24.10
CA GLY A 179 -12.12 20.51 24.93
C GLY A 179 -12.05 19.07 25.40
N GLY A 180 -12.98 18.66 26.25
CA GLY A 180 -13.04 17.30 26.81
C GLY A 180 -13.20 16.16 25.80
N ASP A 181 -13.51 16.46 24.55
CA ASP A 181 -13.65 15.49 23.46
C ASP A 181 -12.32 15.20 22.71
N THR A 182 -11.21 15.78 23.18
CA THR A 182 -9.90 15.69 22.52
C THR A 182 -9.15 14.38 22.87
N GLU A 183 -9.58 13.67 23.91
CA GLU A 183 -8.95 12.44 24.41
C GLU A 183 -9.63 11.15 23.90
N GLN A 184 -10.56 11.24 22.94
CA GLN A 184 -11.15 10.11 22.25
C GLN A 184 -10.48 9.96 20.87
#